data_b5bff6520395d8751d8d64d7cd7f97e3
#
_entry.id   b5bff6520395d8751d8d64d7cd7f97e3
#
_cell.length_a   1.000
_cell.length_b   1.000
_cell.length_c   1.000
_cell.angle_alpha   90.00
_cell.angle_beta   90.00
_cell.angle_gamma   90.00
#
_symmetry.space_group_name_H-M   'P 1'
#
loop_
_entity.id
_entity.type
_entity.pdbx_description
1 polymer ?
#
loop_
_entity_poly.entity_id
_entity_poly.type
_entity_poly.pdbx_seq_one_letter_code
_entity_poly.pdbx_strand_id
1 'polypeptide(L)'
;YALHPLVRAHAAAELARGRPLLVEVDSDREDCADRALRARRKGFYARLGCRTIEGLDYRLGLDAAGPQPLMDLMVLGPLPGSADELRAWLVAVFVEVYGQAADDPRIDEMMATD
;
A
#
# COMPACT_ATOMS: atom_id res chain seq x y z
N TYR A 1 6.08 16.81 -5.39
CA TYR A 1 5.79 15.81 -6.43
C TYR A 1 4.41 16.02 -7.02
N ALA A 2 4.35 16.26 -8.29
CA ALA A 2 3.09 16.20 -9.02
C ALA A 2 3.05 14.83 -9.74
N LEU A 3 1.93 14.13 -9.63
CA LEU A 3 1.74 12.91 -10.42
C LEU A 3 1.71 13.28 -11.90
N HIS A 4 2.39 12.47 -12.71
CA HIS A 4 2.35 12.63 -14.14
C HIS A 4 0.89 12.54 -14.63
N PRO A 5 0.47 13.38 -15.60
CA PRO A 5 -0.92 13.37 -16.08
C PRO A 5 -1.42 12.00 -16.53
N LEU A 6 -0.56 11.15 -17.10
CA LEU A 6 -0.94 9.79 -17.52
C LEU A 6 -1.25 8.91 -16.30
N VAL A 7 -0.53 9.07 -15.21
CA VAL A 7 -0.78 8.33 -13.96
C VAL A 7 -2.12 8.76 -13.37
N ARG A 8 -2.42 10.07 -13.36
CA ARG A 8 -3.71 10.59 -12.90
C ARG A 8 -4.87 10.04 -13.72
N ALA A 9 -4.72 10.03 -15.05
CA ALA A 9 -5.75 9.50 -15.94
C ALA A 9 -5.99 8.01 -15.71
N HIS A 10 -4.92 7.24 -15.52
CA HIS A 10 -5.03 5.81 -15.21
C HIS A 10 -5.72 5.58 -13.86
N ALA A 11 -5.33 6.33 -12.82
CA ALA A 11 -5.96 6.23 -11.52
C ALA A 11 -7.45 6.56 -11.57
N ALA A 12 -7.84 7.59 -12.31
CA ALA A 12 -9.25 7.96 -12.48
C ALA A 12 -10.02 6.87 -13.21
N ALA A 13 -9.43 6.25 -14.24
CA ALA A 13 -10.06 5.15 -14.97
C ALA A 13 -10.27 3.93 -14.08
N GLU A 14 -9.30 3.58 -13.24
CA GLU A 14 -9.42 2.45 -12.31
C GLU A 14 -10.48 2.71 -11.25
N LEU A 15 -10.56 3.93 -10.72
CA LEU A 15 -11.61 4.30 -9.77
C LEU A 15 -13.00 4.24 -10.39
N ALA A 16 -13.14 4.67 -11.65
CA ALA A 16 -14.39 4.60 -12.37
C ALA A 16 -14.86 3.16 -12.60
N ARG A 17 -13.94 2.20 -12.64
CA ARG A 17 -14.24 0.77 -12.72
C ARG A 17 -14.50 0.12 -11.37
N GLY A 18 -14.47 0.89 -10.28
CA GLY A 18 -14.63 0.38 -8.93
C GLY A 18 -13.39 -0.32 -8.38
N ARG A 19 -12.24 -0.16 -9.02
CA ARG A 19 -10.97 -0.73 -8.57
C ARG A 19 -10.21 0.29 -7.74
N PRO A 20 -9.69 -0.10 -6.57
CA PRO A 20 -8.83 0.80 -5.80
C PRO A 20 -7.45 0.90 -6.44
N LEU A 21 -6.83 2.06 -6.30
CA LEU A 21 -5.41 2.22 -6.61
C LEU A 21 -4.63 2.13 -5.30
N LEU A 22 -3.74 1.15 -5.20
CA LEU A 22 -2.93 0.95 -4.00
C LEU A 22 -1.57 1.60 -4.19
N VAL A 23 -1.10 2.26 -3.13
CA VAL A 23 0.19 2.97 -3.12
C VAL A 23 1.01 2.47 -1.94
N GLU A 24 2.19 1.95 -2.23
CA GLU A 24 3.14 1.51 -1.22
C GLU A 24 4.06 2.67 -0.87
N VAL A 25 4.13 3.03 0.40
CA VAL A 25 4.96 4.15 0.86
C VAL A 25 5.76 3.76 2.09
N ASP A 26 6.93 4.38 2.27
CA ASP A 26 7.69 4.24 3.50
C ASP A 26 6.88 4.83 4.66
N SER A 27 6.82 4.10 5.77
CA SER A 27 6.07 4.56 6.93
C SER A 27 6.81 5.64 7.69
N ASP A 28 6.09 6.67 8.13
CA ASP A 28 6.60 7.69 9.03
C ASP A 28 6.53 7.27 10.51
N ARG A 29 6.04 6.07 10.78
CA ARG A 29 6.04 5.48 12.13
C ARG A 29 7.41 4.98 12.54
N GLU A 30 8.31 4.73 11.57
CA GLU A 30 9.67 4.28 11.86
C GLU A 30 10.53 5.45 12.32
N ASP A 31 11.23 5.26 13.44
CA ASP A 31 12.17 6.26 13.96
C ASP A 31 13.49 6.17 13.17
N CYS A 32 13.64 7.02 12.18
CA CYS A 32 14.76 7.02 11.25
C CYS A 32 15.09 8.44 10.79
N ALA A 33 16.25 8.60 10.16
CA ALA A 33 16.78 9.92 9.78
C ALA A 33 15.87 10.65 8.77
N ASP A 34 15.16 9.93 7.91
CA ASP A 34 14.31 10.51 6.88
C ASP A 34 12.83 10.51 7.23
N ARG A 35 12.49 10.36 8.50
CA ARG A 35 11.09 10.31 8.97
C ARG A 35 10.27 11.53 8.51
N ALA A 36 10.86 12.73 8.60
CA ALA A 36 10.17 13.94 8.17
C ALA A 36 9.87 13.94 6.66
N LEU A 37 10.79 13.39 5.85
CA LEU A 37 10.59 13.23 4.41
C LEU A 37 9.47 12.23 4.13
N ARG A 38 9.43 11.11 4.87
CA ARG A 38 8.38 10.10 4.75
C ARG A 38 7.01 10.68 5.08
N ALA A 39 6.92 11.47 6.14
CA ALA A 39 5.67 12.14 6.52
C ALA A 39 5.20 13.10 5.43
N ARG A 40 6.10 13.84 4.78
CA ARG A 40 5.77 14.73 3.67
C ARG A 40 5.26 13.97 2.44
N ARG A 41 5.85 12.82 2.12
CA ARG A 41 5.40 11.98 1.02
C ARG A 41 3.99 11.43 1.28
N LYS A 42 3.74 10.93 2.49
CA LYS A 42 2.39 10.49 2.88
C LYS A 42 1.38 11.64 2.80
N GLY A 43 1.76 12.83 3.27
CA GLY A 43 0.93 14.02 3.18
C GLY A 43 0.60 14.41 1.74
N PHE A 44 1.55 14.24 0.82
CA PHE A 44 1.32 14.46 -0.61
C PHE A 44 0.22 13.54 -1.13
N TYR A 45 0.31 12.24 -0.84
CA TYR A 45 -0.70 11.27 -1.28
C TYR A 45 -2.05 11.51 -0.59
N ALA A 46 -2.03 11.89 0.69
CA ALA A 46 -3.26 12.22 1.42
C ALA A 46 -4.00 13.40 0.77
N ARG A 47 -3.26 14.40 0.30
CA ARG A 47 -3.86 15.56 -0.40
C ARG A 47 -4.46 15.17 -1.76
N LEU A 48 -4.00 14.07 -2.35
CA LEU A 48 -4.60 13.54 -3.58
C LEU A 48 -5.86 12.69 -3.31
N GLY A 49 -6.19 12.46 -2.05
CA GLY A 49 -7.34 11.65 -1.66
C GLY A 49 -6.99 10.24 -1.21
N CYS A 50 -5.70 9.90 -1.12
CA CYS A 50 -5.30 8.58 -0.64
C CYS A 50 -5.47 8.49 0.87
N ARG A 51 -5.86 7.31 1.35
CA ARG A 51 -6.03 7.01 2.78
C ARG A 51 -5.10 5.88 3.18
N THR A 52 -4.46 6.02 4.34
CA THR A 52 -3.66 4.93 4.91
C THR A 52 -4.57 3.85 5.46
N ILE A 53 -4.26 2.59 5.18
CA ILE A 53 -4.93 1.46 5.83
C ILE A 53 -4.31 1.32 7.22
N GLU A 54 -5.04 1.75 8.25
CA GLU A 54 -4.56 1.77 9.62
C GLU A 54 -4.48 0.35 10.21
N GLY A 55 -3.53 0.15 11.11
CA GLY A 55 -3.37 -1.13 11.79
C GLY A 55 -2.72 -2.23 10.96
N LEU A 56 -2.29 -1.93 9.73
CA LEU A 56 -1.66 -2.89 8.85
C LEU A 56 -0.15 -2.67 8.85
N ASP A 57 0.60 -3.69 9.26
CA ASP A 57 2.06 -3.71 9.11
C ASP A 57 2.39 -4.24 7.71
N TYR A 58 2.31 -3.35 6.74
CA TYR A 58 2.45 -3.73 5.34
C TYR A 58 3.88 -4.19 5.02
N ARG A 59 3.99 -5.27 4.27
CA ARG A 59 5.26 -5.84 3.82
C ARG A 59 5.31 -5.92 2.30
N LEU A 60 6.44 -5.55 1.74
CA LEU A 60 6.68 -5.71 0.31
C LEU A 60 6.82 -7.19 -0.05
N GLY A 61 6.33 -7.58 -1.21
CA GLY A 61 6.42 -8.95 -1.72
C GLY A 61 7.76 -9.29 -2.37
N LEU A 62 8.82 -8.59 -1.99
CA LEU A 62 10.15 -8.77 -2.57
C LEU A 62 10.83 -10.04 -2.05
N ASP A 63 11.64 -10.68 -2.89
CA ASP A 63 12.52 -11.77 -2.51
C ASP A 63 13.86 -11.20 -2.01
N ALA A 64 13.80 -10.45 -0.91
CA ALA A 64 14.97 -9.81 -0.35
C ALA A 64 15.31 -10.38 1.02
N ALA A 65 16.59 -10.67 1.24
CA ALA A 65 17.08 -11.08 2.55
C ALA A 65 17.39 -9.83 3.39
N GLY A 66 17.25 -9.96 4.71
CA GLY A 66 17.59 -8.91 5.66
C GLY A 66 16.40 -8.06 6.07
N PRO A 67 16.64 -7.05 6.93
CA PRO A 67 15.58 -6.22 7.45
C PRO A 67 14.93 -5.39 6.35
N GLN A 68 13.60 -5.34 6.37
CA GLN A 68 12.82 -4.54 5.45
C GLN A 68 12.43 -3.22 6.13
N PRO A 69 12.33 -2.12 5.37
CA PRO A 69 11.81 -0.88 5.95
C PRO A 69 10.36 -1.05 6.36
N LEU A 70 9.96 -0.31 7.38
CA LEU A 70 8.55 -0.26 7.77
C LEU A 70 7.77 0.46 6.67
N MET A 71 6.70 -0.17 6.18
CA MET A 71 5.90 0.35 5.07
C MET A 71 4.46 0.59 5.49
N ASP A 72 3.80 1.49 4.78
CA ASP A 72 2.35 1.68 4.86
C ASP A 72 1.74 1.45 3.48
N LEU A 73 0.52 0.95 3.47
CA LEU A 73 -0.27 0.81 2.25
C LEU A 73 -1.35 1.89 2.26
N MET A 74 -1.37 2.71 1.23
CA MET A 74 -2.41 3.72 1.05
C MET A 74 -3.32 3.32 -0.11
N VAL A 75 -4.54 3.80 -0.08
CA VAL A 75 -5.52 3.52 -1.13
C VAL A 75 -6.15 4.82 -1.63
N LEU A 76 -6.21 4.95 -2.94
CA LEU A 76 -7.00 5.99 -3.60
C LEU A 76 -8.35 5.35 -3.94
N GLY A 77 -9.38 5.77 -3.22
CA GLY A 77 -10.72 5.17 -3.28
C GLY A 77 -11.19 4.73 -1.91
N PRO A 78 -12.29 3.97 -1.84
CA PRO A 78 -12.82 3.49 -0.57
C PRO A 78 -11.83 2.57 0.15
N LEU A 79 -11.79 2.65 1.48
CA LEU A 79 -11.06 1.71 2.31
C LEU A 79 -11.70 0.32 2.18
N PRO A 80 -10.95 -0.77 2.47
CA PRO A 80 -11.53 -2.11 2.40
C PRO A 80 -12.70 -2.23 3.38
N GLY A 81 -13.79 -2.84 2.93
CA GLY A 81 -15.01 -2.98 3.72
C GLY A 81 -14.96 -4.15 4.68
N SER A 82 -13.96 -5.03 4.56
CA SER A 82 -13.82 -6.21 5.40
C SER A 82 -12.39 -6.72 5.38
N ALA A 83 -12.05 -7.59 6.34
CA ALA A 83 -10.76 -8.27 6.36
C ALA A 83 -10.58 -9.15 5.11
N ASP A 84 -11.64 -9.80 4.64
CA ASP A 84 -11.57 -10.63 3.44
C ASP A 84 -11.25 -9.80 2.19
N GLU A 85 -11.82 -8.60 2.08
CA GLU A 85 -11.51 -7.69 0.98
C GLU A 85 -10.06 -7.23 1.03
N LEU A 86 -9.57 -6.85 2.22
CA LEU A 86 -8.17 -6.47 2.41
C LEU A 86 -7.24 -7.62 2.03
N ARG A 87 -7.54 -8.84 2.47
CA ARG A 87 -6.76 -10.03 2.10
C ARG A 87 -6.72 -10.20 0.59
N ALA A 88 -7.85 -10.06 -0.09
CA ALA A 88 -7.91 -10.17 -1.55
C ALA A 88 -7.01 -9.13 -2.23
N TRP A 89 -6.95 -7.91 -1.72
CA TRP A 89 -6.05 -6.87 -2.24
C TRP A 89 -4.59 -7.25 -2.05
N LEU A 90 -4.23 -7.75 -0.86
CA LEU A 90 -2.85 -8.17 -0.57
C LEU A 90 -2.43 -9.35 -1.46
N VAL A 91 -3.32 -10.32 -1.67
CA VAL A 91 -3.07 -11.43 -2.58
C VAL A 91 -2.84 -10.92 -4.00
N ALA A 92 -3.69 -10.01 -4.47
CA ALA A 92 -3.55 -9.45 -5.82
C ALA A 92 -2.20 -8.74 -6.00
N VAL A 93 -1.78 -7.94 -5.02
CA VAL A 93 -0.47 -7.27 -5.07
C VAL A 93 0.66 -8.28 -5.11
N PHE A 94 0.65 -9.27 -4.22
CA PHE A 94 1.72 -10.26 -4.15
C PHE A 94 1.82 -11.09 -5.43
N VAL A 95 0.69 -11.52 -5.97
CA VAL A 95 0.67 -12.34 -7.19
C VAL A 95 0.97 -11.52 -8.43
N GLU A 96 0.26 -10.41 -8.62
CA GLU A 96 0.31 -9.64 -9.88
C GLU A 96 1.51 -8.70 -9.96
N VAL A 97 1.93 -8.10 -8.86
CA VAL A 97 3.05 -7.16 -8.84
C VAL A 97 4.36 -7.86 -8.59
N TYR A 98 4.40 -8.76 -7.60
CA TYR A 98 5.64 -9.38 -7.15
C TYR A 98 5.85 -10.81 -7.64
N GLY A 99 4.85 -11.42 -8.28
CA GLY A 99 4.97 -12.79 -8.79
C GLY A 99 5.05 -13.85 -7.69
N GLN A 100 4.55 -13.56 -6.50
CA GLN A 100 4.56 -14.50 -5.38
C GLN A 100 3.35 -15.42 -5.41
N ALA A 101 3.38 -16.46 -4.57
CA ALA A 101 2.24 -17.37 -4.43
C ALA A 101 1.08 -16.69 -3.70
N ALA A 102 -0.15 -17.10 -4.02
CA ALA A 102 -1.34 -16.55 -3.37
C ALA A 102 -1.40 -16.90 -1.87
N ASP A 103 -0.68 -17.92 -1.44
CA ASP A 103 -0.58 -18.36 -0.05
C ASP A 103 0.73 -17.94 0.62
N ASP A 104 1.37 -16.88 0.13
CA ASP A 104 2.60 -16.38 0.73
C ASP A 104 2.34 -16.10 2.23
N PRO A 105 3.18 -16.65 3.14
CA PRO A 105 2.93 -16.54 4.58
C PRO A 105 2.96 -15.10 5.10
N ARG A 106 3.60 -14.18 4.40
CA ARG A 106 3.61 -12.76 4.78
C ARG A 106 2.21 -12.16 4.77
N ILE A 107 1.32 -12.65 3.90
CA ILE A 107 -0.08 -12.19 3.86
C ILE A 107 -0.78 -12.51 5.17
N ASP A 108 -0.64 -13.74 5.66
CA ASP A 108 -1.21 -14.14 6.94
C ASP A 108 -0.62 -13.35 8.10
N GLU A 109 0.69 -13.10 8.06
CA GLU A 109 1.36 -12.30 9.09
C GLU A 109 0.82 -10.87 9.13
N MET A 110 0.60 -10.24 7.97
CA MET A 110 0.00 -8.89 7.90
C MET A 110 -1.44 -8.89 8.41
N MET A 111 -2.21 -9.93 8.09
CA MET A 111 -3.62 -10.03 8.50
C MET A 111 -3.78 -10.36 9.98
N ALA A 112 -2.78 -10.93 10.61
CA ALA A 112 -2.79 -11.26 12.04
C ALA A 112 -2.53 -10.04 12.93
N THR A 113 -2.05 -8.95 12.37
CA THR A 113 -1.74 -7.72 13.10
C THR A 113 -3.02 -6.89 13.26
N ASP A 114 -3.49 -6.72 14.45
CA ASP A 114 -4.66 -5.90 14.75
C ASP A 114 -4.25 -4.50 15.20
#